data_ef146a7b40ef4d16359bcc7169d3ab5e
#
_entry.id   ef146a7b40ef4d16359bcc7169d3ab5e
#
_cell.length_a   1.000
_cell.length_b   1.000
_cell.length_c   1.000
_cell.angle_alpha   90.00
_cell.angle_beta   90.00
_cell.angle_gamma   90.00
#
_symmetry.space_group_name_H-M   'P 1'
#
loop_
_entity.id
_entity.type
_entity.pdbx_description
1 polymer ?
#
loop_
_entity_poly.entity_id
_entity_poly.type
_entity_poly.pdbx_seq_one_letter_code
_entity_poly.pdbx_strand_id
1 'polypeptide(L)'
;MAYSLCEKALSLTPYDPVEGIYRVRMDANESFLLPTDEDRRRMAQAAADVALNRYPDPTAGELCAAFAQLYGVRPELVTAGNGSDELISIILSTFLQKGEKVLTAEPDFSMYRFYTAITENP
;
A
#
# COMPACT_ATOMS: atom_id res chain seq x y z
N MET A 1 27.88 -22.88 -3.65
CA MET A 1 26.49 -23.38 -3.64
C MET A 1 25.67 -22.38 -4.42
N ALA A 2 24.87 -22.80 -5.38
CA ALA A 2 23.94 -21.94 -6.06
C ALA A 2 22.77 -21.65 -5.11
N TYR A 3 22.40 -20.38 -4.95
CA TYR A 3 21.20 -20.00 -4.21
C TYR A 3 19.96 -20.49 -4.96
N SER A 4 19.02 -21.10 -4.25
CA SER A 4 17.73 -21.49 -4.80
C SER A 4 16.61 -20.80 -4.01
N LEU A 5 15.58 -20.33 -4.71
CA LEU A 5 14.38 -19.79 -4.07
C LEU A 5 13.63 -20.92 -3.34
N CYS A 6 12.94 -20.57 -2.25
CA CYS A 6 12.05 -21.51 -1.58
C CYS A 6 10.81 -21.81 -2.45
N GLU A 7 10.17 -22.96 -2.21
CA GLU A 7 8.99 -23.39 -2.98
C GLU A 7 7.88 -22.33 -2.97
N LYS A 8 7.66 -21.69 -1.85
CA LYS A 8 6.70 -20.59 -1.70
C LYS A 8 6.97 -19.46 -2.70
N ALA A 9 8.23 -19.03 -2.82
CA ALA A 9 8.60 -17.96 -3.75
C ALA A 9 8.46 -18.41 -5.22
N LEU A 10 8.73 -19.67 -5.50
CA LEU A 10 8.59 -20.26 -6.85
C LEU A 10 7.11 -20.40 -7.26
N SER A 11 6.19 -20.51 -6.32
CA SER A 11 4.75 -20.63 -6.60
C SER A 11 4.05 -19.29 -6.84
N LEU A 12 4.72 -18.16 -6.56
CA LEU A 12 4.13 -16.84 -6.75
C LEU A 12 4.10 -16.46 -8.24
N THR A 13 2.99 -15.91 -8.68
CA THR A 13 2.88 -15.26 -9.97
C THR A 13 3.23 -13.79 -9.81
N PRO A 14 4.25 -13.28 -10.53
CA PRO A 14 4.57 -11.85 -10.51
C PRO A 14 3.35 -11.01 -10.90
N TYR A 15 3.23 -9.83 -10.31
CA TYR A 15 2.26 -8.86 -10.77
C TYR A 15 2.63 -8.39 -12.18
N ASP A 16 1.70 -8.52 -13.10
CA ASP A 16 1.85 -8.12 -14.51
C ASP A 16 0.90 -6.95 -14.80
N PRO A 17 1.38 -5.71 -14.76
CA PRO A 17 0.54 -4.55 -15.01
C PRO A 17 0.10 -4.53 -16.48
N VAL A 18 -1.13 -4.08 -16.73
CA VAL A 18 -1.62 -3.89 -18.09
C VAL A 18 -0.80 -2.79 -18.77
N GLU A 19 -0.05 -3.17 -19.81
CA GLU A 19 0.74 -2.25 -20.61
C GLU A 19 -0.05 -1.79 -21.86
N GLY A 20 0.19 -0.55 -22.29
CA GLY A 20 -0.39 -0.02 -23.51
C GLY A 20 -0.88 1.42 -23.38
N ILE A 21 -1.26 1.98 -24.53
CA ILE A 21 -1.87 3.33 -24.62
C ILE A 21 -3.38 3.16 -24.80
N TYR A 22 -4.12 3.53 -23.79
CA TYR A 22 -5.57 3.43 -23.77
C TYR A 22 -6.20 4.83 -23.70
N ARG A 23 -7.33 5.01 -24.37
CA ARG A 23 -8.11 6.25 -24.27
C ARG A 23 -8.70 6.43 -22.87
N VAL A 24 -9.05 5.35 -22.22
CA VAL A 24 -9.55 5.31 -20.84
C VAL A 24 -8.90 4.13 -20.13
N ARG A 25 -8.29 4.37 -18.98
CA ARG A 25 -7.75 3.32 -18.10
C ARG A 25 -8.58 3.26 -16.82
N MET A 26 -9.02 2.05 -16.47
CA MET A 26 -9.86 1.80 -15.28
C MET A 26 -9.38 0.56 -14.48
N ASP A 27 -8.20 0.06 -14.82
CA ASP A 27 -7.64 -1.17 -14.27
C ASP A 27 -6.91 -0.99 -12.93
N ALA A 28 -6.37 0.21 -12.67
CA ALA A 28 -5.50 0.47 -11.52
C ALA A 28 -6.07 1.47 -10.50
N ASN A 29 -7.33 1.82 -10.60
CA ASN A 29 -8.01 2.81 -9.72
C ASN A 29 -7.25 4.16 -9.63
N GLU A 30 -6.62 4.57 -10.74
CA GLU A 30 -5.90 5.83 -10.83
C GLU A 30 -6.84 7.02 -10.92
N SER A 31 -6.51 8.11 -10.25
CA SER A 31 -7.25 9.36 -10.38
C SER A 31 -6.98 10.04 -11.72
N PHE A 32 -8.01 10.39 -12.46
CA PHE A 32 -7.90 11.23 -13.64
C PHE A 32 -7.78 12.73 -13.32
N LEU A 33 -7.99 13.11 -12.06
CA LEU A 33 -7.86 14.49 -11.60
C LEU A 33 -6.38 14.84 -11.43
N LEU A 34 -5.95 15.91 -12.08
CA LEU A 34 -4.60 16.41 -11.92
C LEU A 34 -4.57 17.45 -10.80
N PRO A 35 -3.48 17.47 -10.00
CA PRO A 35 -3.26 18.54 -9.04
C PRO A 35 -3.25 19.90 -9.73
N THR A 36 -3.83 20.90 -9.07
CA THR A 36 -3.73 22.30 -9.55
C THR A 36 -2.29 22.81 -9.47
N ASP A 37 -1.99 23.93 -10.12
CA ASP A 37 -0.65 24.55 -10.02
C ASP A 37 -0.35 25.01 -8.58
N GLU A 38 -1.36 25.38 -7.82
CA GLU A 38 -1.23 25.70 -6.40
C GLU A 38 -0.86 24.44 -5.59
N ASP A 39 -1.57 23.33 -5.82
CA ASP A 39 -1.26 22.06 -5.14
C ASP A 39 0.17 21.61 -5.46
N ARG A 40 0.60 21.72 -6.73
CA ARG A 40 1.97 21.38 -7.14
C ARG A 40 3.02 22.23 -6.41
N ARG A 41 2.77 23.53 -6.28
CA ARG A 41 3.68 24.43 -5.54
C ARG A 41 3.75 24.06 -4.07
N ARG A 42 2.62 23.80 -3.43
CA ARG A 42 2.55 23.37 -2.02
C ARG A 42 3.27 22.05 -1.79
N MET A 43 3.08 21.08 -2.68
CA MET A 43 3.79 19.79 -2.64
C MET A 43 5.31 19.98 -2.79
N ALA A 44 5.74 20.81 -3.73
CA ALA A 44 7.16 21.09 -3.95
C ALA A 44 7.79 21.77 -2.73
N GLN A 45 7.09 22.73 -2.12
CA GLN A 45 7.56 23.37 -0.89
C GLN A 45 7.64 22.38 0.27
N ALA A 46 6.60 21.59 0.49
CA ALA A 46 6.60 20.58 1.54
C ALA A 46 7.75 19.56 1.36
N ALA A 47 8.02 19.16 0.13
CA ALA A 47 9.15 18.27 -0.16
C ALA A 47 10.52 18.92 0.10
N ALA A 48 10.66 20.22 -0.17
CA ALA A 48 11.88 20.98 0.11
C ALA A 48 12.16 21.14 1.61
N ASP A 49 11.11 21.16 2.42
CA ASP A 49 11.21 21.33 3.88
C ASP A 49 11.54 20.02 4.61
N VAL A 50 11.52 18.87 3.90
CA VAL A 50 11.85 17.57 4.50
C VAL A 50 13.33 17.45 4.79
N ALA A 51 13.68 17.12 6.03
CA ALA A 51 15.05 16.83 6.46
C ALA A 51 15.47 15.43 5.98
N LEU A 52 15.89 15.30 4.71
CA LEU A 52 16.22 14.03 4.06
C LEU A 52 17.35 13.23 4.75
N ASN A 53 18.13 13.86 5.61
CA ASN A 53 19.21 13.25 6.39
C ASN A 53 18.76 12.82 7.80
N ARG A 54 17.48 12.84 8.09
CA ARG A 54 16.91 12.46 9.39
C ARG A 54 15.89 11.33 9.22
N TYR A 55 15.71 10.55 10.27
CA TYR A 55 14.59 9.63 10.35
C TYR A 55 13.27 10.40 10.42
N PRO A 56 12.26 9.98 9.67
CA PRO A 56 10.92 10.56 9.77
C PRO A 56 10.26 10.14 11.09
N ASP A 57 9.10 10.74 11.38
CA ASP A 57 8.21 10.24 12.42
C ASP A 57 7.73 8.83 12.04
N PRO A 58 8.06 7.79 12.85
CA PRO A 58 7.72 6.41 12.52
C PRO A 58 6.23 6.11 12.53
N THR A 59 5.42 6.99 13.10
CA THR A 59 3.97 6.83 13.22
C THR A 59 3.20 7.71 12.24
N ALA A 60 3.86 8.60 11.50
CA ALA A 60 3.23 9.61 10.64
C ALA A 60 2.12 10.39 11.37
N GLY A 61 2.39 10.79 12.63
CA GLY A 61 1.38 11.31 13.54
C GLY A 61 0.63 12.53 13.03
N GLU A 62 1.31 13.47 12.36
CA GLU A 62 0.66 14.64 11.75
C GLU A 62 -0.31 14.25 10.64
N LEU A 63 0.06 13.29 9.78
CA LEU A 63 -0.81 12.76 8.73
C LEU A 63 -2.03 12.06 9.33
N CYS A 64 -1.81 11.19 10.33
CA CYS A 64 -2.88 10.48 11.01
C CYS A 64 -3.85 11.44 11.70
N ALA A 65 -3.34 12.49 12.35
CA ALA A 65 -4.17 13.50 12.99
C ALA A 65 -5.00 14.30 11.99
N ALA A 66 -4.41 14.72 10.87
CA ALA A 66 -5.12 15.44 9.81
C ALA A 66 -6.22 14.59 9.17
N PHE A 67 -5.92 13.31 8.89
CA PHE A 67 -6.90 12.36 8.37
C PHE A 67 -8.04 12.12 9.37
N ALA A 68 -7.70 11.91 10.64
CA ALA A 68 -8.68 11.71 11.71
C ALA A 68 -9.62 12.90 11.85
N GLN A 69 -9.10 14.12 11.77
CA GLN A 69 -9.91 15.35 11.79
C GLN A 69 -10.85 15.41 10.59
N LEU A 70 -10.39 15.06 9.39
CA LEU A 70 -11.21 15.09 8.17
C LEU A 70 -12.38 14.11 8.25
N TYR A 71 -12.15 12.92 8.81
CA TYR A 71 -13.14 11.85 8.87
C TYR A 71 -13.90 11.76 10.21
N GLY A 72 -13.61 12.62 11.17
CA GLY A 72 -14.30 12.65 12.47
C GLY A 72 -14.03 11.40 13.33
N VAL A 73 -12.84 10.80 13.19
CA VAL A 73 -12.40 9.65 14.00
C VAL A 73 -11.28 10.06 14.95
N ARG A 74 -10.96 9.22 15.92
CA ARG A 74 -9.84 9.46 16.83
C ARG A 74 -8.51 9.13 16.14
N PRO A 75 -7.44 9.95 16.30
CA PRO A 75 -6.14 9.71 15.67
C PRO A 75 -5.54 8.33 15.98
N GLU A 76 -5.78 7.79 17.18
CA GLU A 76 -5.29 6.47 17.60
C GLU A 76 -5.89 5.31 16.81
N LEU A 77 -6.94 5.58 16.05
CA LEU A 77 -7.59 4.59 15.16
C LEU A 77 -7.12 4.69 13.70
N VAL A 78 -6.12 5.53 13.44
CA VAL A 78 -5.59 5.74 12.10
C VAL A 78 -4.15 5.24 12.04
N THR A 79 -3.86 4.45 11.03
CA THR A 79 -2.51 4.00 10.69
C THR A 79 -2.22 4.34 9.25
N ALA A 80 -1.07 4.94 9.00
CA ALA A 80 -0.61 5.25 7.65
C ALA A 80 0.47 4.26 7.20
N GLY A 81 0.52 4.01 5.89
CA GLY A 81 1.54 3.16 5.26
C GLY A 81 1.82 3.64 3.83
N ASN A 82 2.82 3.06 3.20
CA ASN A 82 3.18 3.35 1.81
C ASN A 82 2.26 2.59 0.84
N GLY A 83 1.04 3.09 0.72
CA GLY A 83 -0.02 2.48 -0.06
C GLY A 83 -0.72 1.33 0.65
N SER A 84 -1.76 0.81 -0.01
CA SER A 84 -2.54 -0.33 0.50
C SER A 84 -1.69 -1.60 0.63
N ASP A 85 -0.70 -1.79 -0.22
CA ASP A 85 0.15 -2.97 -0.24
C ASP A 85 0.90 -3.17 1.07
N GLU A 86 1.52 -2.12 1.59
CA GLU A 86 2.20 -2.20 2.88
C GLU A 86 1.22 -2.50 4.01
N LEU A 87 0.05 -1.85 4.02
CA LEU A 87 -0.96 -2.09 5.05
C LEU A 87 -1.53 -3.51 4.98
N ILE A 88 -1.80 -4.05 3.79
CA ILE A 88 -2.23 -5.44 3.60
C ILE A 88 -1.17 -6.40 4.14
N SER A 89 0.09 -6.18 3.77
CA SER A 89 1.21 -6.99 4.26
C SER A 89 1.33 -6.97 5.78
N ILE A 90 1.25 -5.79 6.40
CA ILE A 90 1.31 -5.62 7.85
C ILE A 90 0.14 -6.34 8.53
N ILE A 91 -1.09 -6.16 8.03
CA ILE A 91 -2.27 -6.79 8.61
C ILE A 91 -2.13 -8.31 8.58
N LEU A 92 -1.83 -8.88 7.42
CA LEU A 92 -1.74 -10.33 7.26
C LEU A 92 -0.60 -10.94 8.07
N SER A 93 0.57 -10.28 8.10
CA SER A 93 1.73 -10.81 8.82
C SER A 93 1.64 -10.62 10.34
N THR A 94 0.86 -9.65 10.83
CA THR A 94 0.80 -9.30 12.25
C THR A 94 -0.39 -9.94 12.96
N PHE A 95 -1.54 -10.00 12.31
CA PHE A 95 -2.78 -10.47 12.94
C PHE A 95 -3.10 -11.93 12.67
N LEU A 96 -2.50 -12.53 11.65
CA LEU A 96 -2.77 -13.93 11.29
C LEU A 96 -1.57 -14.83 11.59
N GLN A 97 -1.89 -16.04 12.05
CA GLN A 97 -0.93 -17.13 12.13
C GLN A 97 -0.93 -17.93 10.81
N LYS A 98 0.19 -18.59 10.52
CA LYS A 98 0.28 -19.49 9.37
C LYS A 98 -0.87 -20.50 9.36
N GLY A 99 -1.55 -20.61 8.23
CA GLY A 99 -2.66 -21.54 8.01
C GLY A 99 -4.03 -20.98 8.40
N GLU A 100 -4.13 -19.81 9.00
CA GLU A 100 -5.42 -19.14 9.18
C GLU A 100 -5.96 -18.66 7.84
N LYS A 101 -7.29 -18.70 7.69
CA LYS A 101 -7.94 -18.44 6.40
C LYS A 101 -8.22 -16.96 6.19
N VAL A 102 -7.97 -16.51 4.96
CA VAL A 102 -8.38 -15.19 4.48
C VAL A 102 -9.49 -15.36 3.46
N LEU A 103 -10.61 -14.68 3.68
CA LEU A 103 -11.72 -14.67 2.73
C LEU A 103 -11.69 -13.37 1.94
N THR A 104 -11.63 -13.48 0.62
CA THR A 104 -11.78 -12.36 -0.31
C THR A 104 -12.94 -12.61 -1.27
N ALA A 105 -13.52 -11.56 -1.84
CA ALA A 105 -14.64 -11.65 -2.77
C ALA A 105 -14.22 -11.12 -4.14
N GLU A 106 -14.29 -11.96 -5.17
CA GLU A 106 -13.96 -11.54 -6.53
C GLU A 106 -15.08 -10.78 -7.22
N PRO A 107 -14.74 -9.81 -8.08
CA PRO A 107 -13.37 -9.36 -8.45
C PRO A 107 -12.71 -8.57 -7.34
N ASP A 108 -11.41 -8.80 -7.12
CA ASP A 108 -10.66 -8.24 -6.01
C ASP A 108 -9.26 -7.80 -6.45
N PHE A 109 -8.57 -7.03 -5.60
CA PHE A 109 -7.20 -6.62 -5.84
C PHE A 109 -6.26 -7.82 -5.68
N SER A 110 -5.51 -8.14 -6.73
CA SER A 110 -4.66 -9.34 -6.80
C SER A 110 -3.63 -9.47 -5.67
N MET A 111 -3.27 -8.34 -5.04
CA MET A 111 -2.29 -8.31 -3.96
C MET A 111 -2.80 -8.97 -2.66
N TYR A 112 -4.10 -9.10 -2.46
CA TYR A 112 -4.61 -9.92 -1.35
C TYR A 112 -4.15 -11.37 -1.48
N ARG A 113 -4.30 -11.96 -2.67
CA ARG A 113 -3.83 -13.33 -2.93
C ARG A 113 -2.30 -13.44 -2.82
N PHE A 114 -1.59 -12.44 -3.33
CA PHE A 114 -0.14 -12.43 -3.28
C PHE A 114 0.36 -12.45 -1.84
N TYR A 115 -0.15 -11.57 -1.00
CA TYR A 115 0.28 -11.49 0.40
C TYR A 115 -0.21 -12.68 1.23
N THR A 116 -1.39 -13.22 0.98
CA THR A 116 -1.85 -14.45 1.66
C THR A 116 -0.95 -15.65 1.32
N ALA A 117 -0.50 -15.77 0.07
CA ALA A 117 0.45 -16.80 -0.32
C ALA A 117 1.81 -16.63 0.39
N ILE A 118 2.32 -15.39 0.51
CA ILE A 118 3.56 -15.10 1.23
C ILE A 118 3.46 -15.46 2.71
N THR A 119 2.34 -15.13 3.35
CA THR A 119 2.11 -15.40 4.78
C THR A 119 1.61 -16.82 5.04
N GLU A 120 1.46 -17.64 3.99
CA GLU A 120 0.98 -19.03 4.06
C GLU A 120 -0.41 -19.15 4.69
N ASN A 121 -1.29 -18.20 4.34
CA ASN A 121 -2.69 -18.17 4.74
C ASN A 121 -3.58 -18.50 3.51
N PRO A 122 -4.23 -19.69 3.47
CA PRO A 122 -5.05 -20.11 2.34
C PRO A 122 -6.37 -19.33 2.25
#